data_5ac9b301d17cd16aacd2da27702d2e09
#
_entry.id   5ac9b301d17cd16aacd2da27702d2e09
#
_cell.length_a   1.000
_cell.length_b   1.000
_cell.length_c   1.000
_cell.angle_alpha   90.00
_cell.angle_beta   90.00
_cell.angle_gamma   90.00
#
_symmetry.space_group_name_H-M   'P 1'
#
loop_
_entity.id
_entity.type
_entity.pdbx_description
1 polymer ?
#
loop_
_entity_poly.entity_id
_entity_poly.type
_entity_poly.pdbx_seq_one_letter_code
_entity_poly.pdbx_strand_id
1 'polypeptide(L)'
;MGVVAEILSMNRNIQNLALWSLEGPFDPLASVITQIISVQRFSINQYYLFQRQPHFDWTNFKNLTHLDLVIDDLELGIAGCKSLCSLPLLTHLALNSGFTEQLVPILLTNSSNLKLLVSFCAIDLDVDQMQDLRLVCLSAPIEWQEDWYYGAHGRLDFWSEAETAQQRKARRQRARARDVSIDLPDFIAATSNLRLA
;
A
#
# COMPACT_ATOMS: atom_id res chain seq x y z
N MET A 1 -4.80 -26.80 7.22
CA MET A 1 -3.49 -26.06 7.17
C MET A 1 -2.35 -26.90 6.62
N GLY A 2 -2.19 -28.18 7.01
CA GLY A 2 -1.14 -29.05 6.45
C GLY A 2 -1.14 -29.12 4.93
N VAL A 3 -2.32 -29.27 4.32
CA VAL A 3 -2.48 -29.35 2.86
C VAL A 3 -2.01 -28.07 2.14
N VAL A 4 -2.34 -26.90 2.68
CA VAL A 4 -1.90 -25.61 2.08
C VAL A 4 -0.37 -25.48 2.18
N ALA A 5 0.21 -25.77 3.33
CA ALA A 5 1.65 -25.75 3.52
C ALA A 5 2.38 -26.74 2.58
N GLU A 6 1.81 -27.93 2.38
CA GLU A 6 2.32 -28.94 1.45
C GLU A 6 2.27 -28.44 0.00
N ILE A 7 1.13 -27.91 -0.46
CA ILE A 7 0.98 -27.32 -1.79
C ILE A 7 2.01 -26.22 -2.03
N LEU A 8 2.17 -25.30 -1.07
CA LEU A 8 3.11 -24.21 -1.18
C LEU A 8 4.58 -24.68 -1.18
N SER A 9 4.91 -25.70 -0.38
CA SER A 9 6.26 -26.28 -0.34
C SER A 9 6.67 -26.93 -1.66
N MET A 10 5.71 -27.47 -2.40
CA MET A 10 5.91 -28.08 -3.71
C MET A 10 5.97 -27.06 -4.86
N ASN A 11 5.44 -25.84 -4.64
CA ASN A 11 5.31 -24.81 -5.67
C ASN A 11 6.10 -23.54 -5.30
N ARG A 12 7.41 -23.61 -5.30
CA ARG A 12 8.30 -22.51 -4.87
C ARG A 12 8.37 -21.34 -5.86
N ASN A 13 7.83 -21.46 -7.06
CA ASN A 13 7.86 -20.43 -8.10
C ASN A 13 6.56 -19.60 -8.16
N ILE A 14 5.78 -19.58 -7.08
CA ILE A 14 4.56 -18.78 -6.98
C ILE A 14 4.90 -17.31 -7.04
N GLN A 15 4.31 -16.58 -7.99
CA GLN A 15 4.47 -15.13 -8.13
C GLN A 15 3.32 -14.36 -7.49
N ASN A 16 2.11 -14.90 -7.53
CA ASN A 16 0.91 -14.29 -6.97
C ASN A 16 0.34 -15.21 -5.89
N LEU A 17 0.23 -14.71 -4.66
CA LEU A 17 -0.24 -15.47 -3.51
C LEU A 17 -1.27 -14.67 -2.73
N ALA A 18 -2.43 -15.24 -2.47
CA ALA A 18 -3.45 -14.65 -1.60
C ALA A 18 -3.89 -15.65 -0.51
N LEU A 19 -3.94 -15.18 0.73
CA LEU A 19 -4.26 -16.00 1.90
C LEU A 19 -5.24 -15.23 2.81
N TRP A 20 -6.55 -15.42 2.61
CA TRP A 20 -7.57 -14.61 3.30
C TRP A 20 -8.35 -15.34 4.40
N SER A 21 -8.66 -16.59 4.21
CA SER A 21 -9.50 -17.34 5.13
C SER A 21 -8.81 -18.65 5.49
N LEU A 22 -7.95 -18.59 6.50
CA LEU A 22 -7.20 -19.76 6.94
C LEU A 22 -7.74 -20.23 8.29
N GLU A 23 -8.20 -21.46 8.35
CA GLU A 23 -8.59 -22.12 9.60
C GLU A 23 -7.48 -23.01 10.12
N GLY A 24 -7.28 -23.03 11.43
CA GLY A 24 -6.31 -23.89 12.12
C GLY A 24 -4.94 -23.27 12.38
N PRO A 25 -3.98 -24.03 12.90
CA PRO A 25 -2.67 -23.54 13.32
C PRO A 25 -1.86 -23.02 12.13
N PHE A 26 -1.35 -21.79 12.24
CA PHE A 26 -0.62 -21.09 11.18
C PHE A 26 0.89 -21.39 11.14
N ASP A 27 1.48 -21.86 12.25
CA ASP A 27 2.92 -22.02 12.39
C ASP A 27 3.62 -22.79 11.23
N PRO A 28 3.07 -23.91 10.72
CA PRO A 28 3.69 -24.59 9.60
C PRO A 28 3.67 -23.77 8.31
N LEU A 29 2.61 -22.95 8.14
CA LEU A 29 2.43 -22.15 6.92
C LEU A 29 3.37 -20.94 6.90
N ALA A 30 3.57 -20.24 8.03
CA ALA A 30 4.49 -19.12 8.14
C ALA A 30 5.91 -19.52 7.73
N SER A 31 6.37 -20.68 8.20
CA SER A 31 7.69 -21.22 7.82
C SER A 31 7.81 -21.51 6.31
N VAL A 32 6.76 -21.96 5.68
CA VAL A 32 6.76 -22.27 4.23
C VAL A 32 6.68 -20.97 3.42
N ILE A 33 5.82 -20.02 3.82
CA ILE A 33 5.65 -18.74 3.11
C ILE A 33 6.98 -17.98 3.06
N THR A 34 7.73 -17.93 4.15
CA THR A 34 9.04 -17.23 4.18
C THR A 34 10.09 -17.84 3.26
N GLN A 35 9.87 -19.07 2.77
CA GLN A 35 10.75 -19.73 1.81
C GLN A 35 10.36 -19.49 0.34
N ILE A 36 9.18 -18.89 0.07
CA ILE A 36 8.71 -18.61 -1.29
C ILE A 36 9.26 -17.25 -1.73
N ILE A 37 10.51 -17.22 -2.12
CA ILE A 37 11.23 -15.99 -2.49
C ILE A 37 10.78 -15.40 -3.85
N SER A 38 10.02 -16.14 -4.64
CA SER A 38 9.54 -15.72 -5.97
C SER A 38 8.28 -14.85 -5.93
N VAL A 39 7.63 -14.70 -4.78
CA VAL A 39 6.39 -13.92 -4.64
C VAL A 39 6.64 -12.46 -5.00
N GLN A 40 5.85 -11.98 -5.97
CA GLN A 40 5.84 -10.60 -6.44
C GLN A 40 4.59 -9.85 -5.99
N ARG A 41 3.45 -10.54 -5.91
CA ARG A 41 2.19 -10.00 -5.41
C ARG A 41 1.68 -10.88 -4.28
N PHE A 42 1.39 -10.25 -3.15
CA PHE A 42 0.92 -10.95 -1.96
C PHE A 42 -0.27 -10.22 -1.34
N SER A 43 -1.33 -10.97 -1.02
CA SER A 43 -2.45 -10.48 -0.23
C SER A 43 -2.63 -11.37 0.99
N ILE A 44 -2.67 -10.78 2.18
CA ILE A 44 -2.74 -11.52 3.43
C ILE A 44 -3.38 -10.72 4.56
N ASN A 45 -4.11 -11.41 5.42
CA ASN A 45 -4.50 -10.87 6.70
C ASN A 45 -3.34 -11.05 7.69
N GLN A 46 -2.86 -9.93 8.26
CA GLN A 46 -1.76 -9.89 9.22
C GLN A 46 -2.02 -10.74 10.46
N TYR A 47 -3.27 -10.85 10.89
CA TYR A 47 -3.66 -11.70 12.02
C TYR A 47 -3.14 -13.14 11.87
N TYR A 48 -3.17 -13.69 10.67
CA TYR A 48 -2.66 -15.04 10.42
C TYR A 48 -1.14 -15.15 10.48
N LEU A 49 -0.42 -14.06 10.19
CA LEU A 49 1.04 -14.04 10.26
C LEU A 49 1.56 -13.91 11.69
N PHE A 50 0.85 -13.16 12.54
CA PHE A 50 1.41 -12.69 13.81
C PHE A 50 0.80 -13.32 15.07
N GLN A 51 -0.24 -14.14 14.96
CA GLN A 51 -0.90 -14.77 16.14
C GLN A 51 0.08 -15.45 17.13
N ARG A 52 1.26 -15.86 16.64
CA ARG A 52 2.28 -16.52 17.48
C ARG A 52 3.72 -16.08 17.18
N GLN A 53 3.91 -15.22 16.19
CA GLN A 53 5.23 -14.68 15.84
C GLN A 53 5.11 -13.15 15.75
N PRO A 54 5.31 -12.42 16.84
CA PRO A 54 5.18 -10.96 16.88
C PRO A 54 6.15 -10.24 15.93
N HIS A 55 7.07 -10.96 15.32
CA HIS A 55 8.07 -10.42 14.40
C HIS A 55 8.11 -11.24 13.11
N PHE A 56 7.09 -11.10 12.26
CA PHE A 56 7.20 -11.66 10.92
C PHE A 56 8.26 -10.89 10.13
N ASP A 57 9.26 -11.62 9.66
CA ASP A 57 10.38 -11.02 8.93
C ASP A 57 10.04 -10.91 7.44
N TRP A 58 9.70 -9.70 7.01
CA TRP A 58 9.44 -9.38 5.61
C TRP A 58 10.69 -9.42 4.73
N THR A 59 11.90 -9.40 5.30
CA THR A 59 13.17 -9.29 4.52
C THR A 59 13.42 -10.44 3.55
N ASN A 60 12.73 -11.57 3.74
CA ASN A 60 12.80 -12.71 2.82
C ASN A 60 12.07 -12.46 1.49
N PHE A 61 11.14 -11.50 1.43
CA PHE A 61 10.34 -11.21 0.24
C PHE A 61 11.01 -10.19 -0.68
N LYS A 62 12.25 -10.49 -1.10
CA LYS A 62 13.07 -9.56 -1.90
C LYS A 62 12.49 -9.20 -3.26
N ASN A 63 11.60 -10.04 -3.81
CA ASN A 63 10.95 -9.84 -5.09
C ASN A 63 9.54 -9.24 -4.98
N LEU A 64 9.07 -8.96 -3.75
CA LEU A 64 7.73 -8.43 -3.50
C LEU A 64 7.62 -7.00 -4.03
N THR A 65 6.67 -6.80 -4.94
CA THR A 65 6.37 -5.50 -5.57
C THR A 65 5.03 -4.93 -5.12
N HIS A 66 4.04 -5.82 -4.87
CA HIS A 66 2.69 -5.47 -4.46
C HIS A 66 2.31 -6.25 -3.21
N LEU A 67 1.86 -5.55 -2.19
CA LEU A 67 1.36 -6.14 -0.96
C LEU A 67 0.00 -5.55 -0.61
N ASP A 68 -0.98 -6.40 -0.43
CA ASP A 68 -2.28 -6.06 0.16
C ASP A 68 -2.34 -6.68 1.56
N LEU A 69 -2.50 -5.82 2.57
CA LEU A 69 -2.36 -6.18 3.97
C LEU A 69 -3.58 -5.76 4.78
N VAL A 70 -4.27 -6.75 5.35
CA VAL A 70 -5.31 -6.52 6.35
C VAL A 70 -4.64 -6.48 7.73
N ILE A 71 -4.84 -5.38 8.48
CA ILE A 71 -4.21 -5.12 9.77
C ILE A 71 -5.28 -4.93 10.84
N ASP A 72 -5.34 -5.85 11.80
CA ASP A 72 -6.30 -5.86 12.90
C ASP A 72 -5.70 -5.42 14.25
N ASP A 73 -4.36 -5.25 14.32
CA ASP A 73 -3.63 -4.85 15.51
C ASP A 73 -2.63 -3.73 15.22
N LEU A 74 -2.70 -2.64 16.00
CA LEU A 74 -1.88 -1.44 15.76
C LEU A 74 -0.39 -1.67 16.05
N GLU A 75 -0.03 -2.35 17.14
CA GLU A 75 1.37 -2.53 17.52
C GLU A 75 2.09 -3.42 16.51
N LEU A 76 1.45 -4.51 16.11
CA LEU A 76 1.93 -5.36 15.04
C LEU A 76 1.99 -4.62 13.70
N GLY A 77 1.00 -3.74 13.42
CA GLY A 77 0.99 -2.90 12.25
C GLY A 77 2.20 -1.97 12.19
N ILE A 78 2.54 -1.27 13.27
CA ILE A 78 3.71 -0.38 13.33
C ILE A 78 5.02 -1.15 13.12
N ALA A 79 5.20 -2.29 13.80
CA ALA A 79 6.38 -3.12 13.65
C ALA A 79 6.51 -3.66 12.21
N GLY A 80 5.40 -4.14 11.64
CA GLY A 80 5.33 -4.61 10.26
C GLY A 80 5.66 -3.51 9.25
N CYS A 81 5.08 -2.32 9.37
CA CYS A 81 5.35 -1.18 8.48
C CYS A 81 6.84 -0.80 8.46
N LYS A 82 7.52 -0.78 9.60
CA LYS A 82 8.96 -0.50 9.65
C LYS A 82 9.78 -1.51 8.88
N SER A 83 9.43 -2.79 8.98
CA SER A 83 10.11 -3.86 8.26
C SER A 83 9.78 -3.81 6.75
N LEU A 84 8.55 -3.50 6.37
CA LEU A 84 8.12 -3.32 4.98
C LEU A 84 8.86 -2.18 4.27
N CYS A 85 9.17 -1.07 4.99
CA CYS A 85 9.91 0.05 4.43
C CYS A 85 11.31 -0.33 3.93
N SER A 86 11.87 -1.44 4.41
CA SER A 86 13.19 -1.94 4.00
C SER A 86 13.17 -2.82 2.75
N LEU A 87 11.99 -3.19 2.23
CA LEU A 87 11.87 -4.06 1.06
C LEU A 87 12.32 -3.35 -0.22
N PRO A 88 13.29 -3.92 -0.95
CA PRO A 88 13.94 -3.20 -2.05
C PRO A 88 13.05 -2.98 -3.26
N LEU A 89 12.08 -3.84 -3.50
CA LEU A 89 11.22 -3.80 -4.68
C LEU A 89 9.75 -3.47 -4.37
N LEU A 90 9.39 -3.24 -3.09
CA LEU A 90 8.01 -2.91 -2.73
C LEU A 90 7.65 -1.51 -3.22
N THR A 91 6.78 -1.45 -4.20
CA THR A 91 6.31 -0.21 -4.82
C THR A 91 4.84 0.08 -4.60
N HIS A 92 4.04 -0.95 -4.31
CA HIS A 92 2.59 -0.86 -4.14
C HIS A 92 2.20 -1.53 -2.83
N LEU A 93 1.57 -0.77 -1.96
CA LEU A 93 1.07 -1.26 -0.67
C LEU A 93 -0.38 -0.83 -0.49
N ALA A 94 -1.24 -1.79 -0.20
CA ALA A 94 -2.63 -1.54 0.17
C ALA A 94 -2.84 -1.89 1.64
N LEU A 95 -3.57 -1.03 2.35
CA LEU A 95 -3.92 -1.19 3.74
C LEU A 95 -5.44 -1.27 3.89
N ASN A 96 -5.89 -2.38 4.46
CA ASN A 96 -7.23 -2.54 4.96
C ASN A 96 -7.16 -2.62 6.50
N SER A 97 -7.30 -1.46 7.16
CA SER A 97 -7.05 -1.34 8.59
C SER A 97 -7.81 -0.17 9.19
N GLY A 98 -8.37 -0.36 10.39
CA GLY A 98 -8.89 0.74 11.22
C GLY A 98 -7.79 1.67 11.77
N PHE A 99 -6.51 1.32 11.61
CA PHE A 99 -5.36 2.07 12.13
C PHE A 99 -4.59 2.82 11.04
N THR A 100 -5.20 3.04 9.90
CA THR A 100 -4.51 3.63 8.72
C THR A 100 -3.97 5.03 9.00
N GLU A 101 -4.64 5.83 9.82
CA GLU A 101 -4.19 7.16 10.22
C GLU A 101 -2.81 7.15 10.91
N GLN A 102 -2.52 6.12 11.70
CA GLN A 102 -1.25 5.94 12.40
C GLN A 102 -0.17 5.35 11.50
N LEU A 103 -0.55 4.49 10.56
CA LEU A 103 0.37 3.72 9.73
C LEU A 103 0.83 4.49 8.48
N VAL A 104 -0.06 5.26 7.86
CA VAL A 104 0.23 6.03 6.64
C VAL A 104 1.42 6.98 6.80
N PRO A 105 1.52 7.81 7.86
CA PRO A 105 2.67 8.70 8.05
C PRO A 105 4.00 7.93 8.13
N ILE A 106 4.01 6.79 8.81
CA ILE A 106 5.20 5.93 8.94
C ILE A 106 5.65 5.44 7.57
N LEU A 107 4.72 4.95 6.76
CA LEU A 107 5.00 4.41 5.44
C LEU A 107 5.45 5.49 4.46
N LEU A 108 4.76 6.62 4.41
CA LEU A 108 5.10 7.73 3.51
C LEU A 108 6.47 8.34 3.84
N THR A 109 6.84 8.39 5.13
CA THR A 109 8.12 8.96 5.56
C THR A 109 9.29 8.01 5.33
N ASN A 110 9.10 6.70 5.57
CA ASN A 110 10.21 5.77 5.64
C ASN A 110 10.37 4.90 4.38
N SER A 111 9.38 4.86 3.48
CA SER A 111 9.44 4.02 2.28
C SER A 111 9.83 4.84 1.05
N SER A 112 11.11 4.83 0.70
CA SER A 112 11.63 5.55 -0.48
C SER A 112 11.19 4.93 -1.81
N ASN A 113 10.95 3.63 -1.85
CA ASN A 113 10.58 2.90 -3.07
C ASN A 113 9.08 2.88 -3.32
N LEU A 114 8.27 3.25 -2.33
CA LEU A 114 6.82 3.22 -2.44
C LEU A 114 6.32 4.26 -3.46
N LYS A 115 5.63 3.79 -4.48
CA LYS A 115 5.01 4.60 -5.53
C LYS A 115 3.52 4.81 -5.31
N LEU A 116 2.86 3.82 -4.70
CA LEU A 116 1.43 3.83 -4.47
C LEU A 116 1.11 3.21 -3.10
N LEU A 117 0.40 3.96 -2.29
CA LEU A 117 -0.19 3.54 -1.02
C LEU A 117 -1.70 3.65 -1.12
N VAL A 118 -2.38 2.52 -1.06
CA VAL A 118 -3.85 2.47 -1.11
C VAL A 118 -4.40 2.30 0.29
N SER A 119 -5.39 3.10 0.65
CA SER A 119 -6.19 2.92 1.86
C SER A 119 -7.64 2.61 1.48
N PHE A 120 -8.20 1.57 2.07
CA PHE A 120 -9.62 1.22 1.88
C PHE A 120 -10.53 1.78 2.98
N CYS A 121 -9.99 2.47 3.95
CA CYS A 121 -10.75 3.15 4.99
C CYS A 121 -10.81 4.65 4.73
N ALA A 122 -11.91 5.29 5.13
CA ALA A 122 -11.95 6.73 5.26
C ALA A 122 -10.92 7.15 6.31
N ILE A 123 -10.08 8.12 5.98
CA ILE A 123 -8.95 8.52 6.81
C ILE A 123 -9.08 10.00 7.12
N ASP A 124 -8.93 10.36 8.40
CA ASP A 124 -8.77 11.75 8.85
C ASP A 124 -7.27 12.07 8.96
N LEU A 125 -6.64 12.28 7.83
CA LEU A 125 -5.23 12.66 7.74
C LEU A 125 -5.08 14.18 7.61
N ASP A 126 -3.91 14.68 8.00
CA ASP A 126 -3.58 16.07 7.76
C ASP A 126 -3.52 16.42 6.25
N VAL A 127 -3.57 17.72 5.95
CA VAL A 127 -3.63 18.22 4.57
C VAL A 127 -2.41 17.80 3.76
N ASP A 128 -1.22 17.78 4.37
CA ASP A 128 0.03 17.46 3.68
C ASP A 128 0.07 15.97 3.30
N GLN A 129 -0.34 15.10 4.20
CA GLN A 129 -0.45 13.67 3.93
C GLN A 129 -1.49 13.38 2.86
N MET A 130 -2.66 14.03 2.92
CA MET A 130 -3.69 13.91 1.90
C MET A 130 -3.23 14.43 0.52
N GLN A 131 -2.26 15.33 0.48
CA GLN A 131 -1.69 15.84 -0.78
C GLN A 131 -0.57 14.95 -1.33
N ASP A 132 0.02 14.05 -0.55
CA ASP A 132 1.05 13.13 -1.06
C ASP A 132 0.48 12.34 -2.25
N LEU A 133 1.16 12.44 -3.39
CA LEU A 133 0.73 11.80 -4.63
C LEU A 133 0.73 10.28 -4.54
N ARG A 134 1.47 9.71 -3.63
CA ARG A 134 1.51 8.25 -3.44
C ARG A 134 0.26 7.71 -2.76
N LEU A 135 -0.43 8.53 -1.95
CA LEU A 135 -1.61 8.11 -1.21
C LEU A 135 -2.88 8.22 -2.04
N VAL A 136 -3.61 7.12 -2.13
CA VAL A 136 -4.93 7.00 -2.77
C VAL A 136 -5.90 6.32 -1.81
N CYS A 137 -7.07 6.91 -1.62
CA CYS A 137 -8.15 6.29 -0.87
C CYS A 137 -9.17 5.72 -1.87
N LEU A 138 -9.51 4.46 -1.72
CA LEU A 138 -10.51 3.76 -2.52
C LEU A 138 -11.58 3.14 -1.62
N SER A 139 -12.72 2.82 -2.20
CA SER A 139 -13.64 1.86 -1.59
C SER A 139 -13.07 0.46 -1.70
N ALA A 140 -13.24 -0.34 -0.66
CA ALA A 140 -12.84 -1.75 -0.71
C ALA A 140 -13.60 -2.49 -1.83
N PRO A 141 -12.94 -3.39 -2.56
CA PRO A 141 -13.62 -4.25 -3.52
C PRO A 141 -14.76 -5.03 -2.85
N ILE A 142 -15.91 -5.16 -3.53
CA ILE A 142 -17.03 -5.96 -3.04
C ILE A 142 -16.65 -7.44 -3.06
N GLU A 143 -16.02 -7.88 -4.14
CA GLU A 143 -15.59 -9.26 -4.35
C GLU A 143 -14.06 -9.35 -4.43
N TRP A 144 -13.42 -9.35 -3.28
CA TRP A 144 -11.94 -9.40 -3.17
C TRP A 144 -11.29 -10.54 -3.95
N GLN A 145 -11.93 -11.71 -3.96
CA GLN A 145 -11.40 -12.90 -4.60
C GLN A 145 -11.39 -12.76 -6.12
N GLU A 146 -12.46 -12.20 -6.69
CA GLU A 146 -12.55 -11.95 -8.12
C GLU A 146 -11.58 -10.85 -8.55
N ASP A 147 -11.51 -9.76 -7.79
CA ASP A 147 -10.58 -8.65 -8.06
C ASP A 147 -9.13 -9.12 -8.07
N TRP A 148 -8.74 -9.89 -7.06
CA TRP A 148 -7.41 -10.51 -7.01
C TRP A 148 -7.16 -11.45 -8.17
N TYR A 149 -8.13 -12.31 -8.50
CA TYR A 149 -8.04 -13.23 -9.61
C TYR A 149 -7.82 -12.50 -10.93
N TYR A 150 -8.56 -11.43 -11.19
CA TYR A 150 -8.40 -10.62 -12.39
C TYR A 150 -7.01 -9.99 -12.46
N GLY A 151 -6.56 -9.38 -11.38
CA GLY A 151 -5.23 -8.78 -11.33
C GLY A 151 -4.10 -9.80 -11.51
N ALA A 152 -4.22 -11.00 -10.93
CA ALA A 152 -3.25 -12.08 -11.11
C ALA A 152 -3.15 -12.56 -12.56
N HIS A 153 -4.21 -12.34 -13.37
CA HIS A 153 -4.26 -12.68 -14.79
C HIS A 153 -4.05 -11.46 -15.72
N GLY A 154 -3.53 -10.36 -15.19
CA GLY A 154 -3.21 -9.16 -15.97
C GLY A 154 -4.45 -8.37 -16.44
N ARG A 155 -5.61 -8.54 -15.78
CA ARG A 155 -6.82 -7.75 -16.00
C ARG A 155 -6.87 -6.59 -15.04
N LEU A 156 -7.89 -5.72 -15.18
CA LEU A 156 -8.13 -4.60 -14.29
C LEU A 156 -8.51 -5.12 -12.89
N ASP A 157 -7.87 -4.55 -11.89
CA ASP A 157 -8.06 -4.80 -10.47
C ASP A 157 -8.02 -3.46 -9.71
N PHE A 158 -8.16 -3.48 -8.39
CA PHE A 158 -8.10 -2.26 -7.58
C PHE A 158 -6.75 -1.52 -7.71
N TRP A 159 -5.64 -2.21 -8.02
CA TRP A 159 -4.36 -1.55 -8.28
C TRP A 159 -4.43 -0.65 -9.51
N SER A 160 -5.04 -1.13 -10.59
CA SER A 160 -5.26 -0.37 -11.82
C SER A 160 -6.17 0.84 -11.58
N GLU A 161 -7.18 0.70 -10.73
CA GLU A 161 -8.05 1.80 -10.30
C GLU A 161 -7.25 2.83 -9.48
N ALA A 162 -6.44 2.38 -8.53
CA ALA A 162 -5.61 3.23 -7.69
C ALA A 162 -4.59 4.03 -8.50
N GLU A 163 -3.90 3.40 -9.47
CA GLU A 163 -2.98 4.09 -10.38
C GLU A 163 -3.69 5.16 -11.20
N THR A 164 -4.90 4.86 -11.68
CA THR A 164 -5.74 5.83 -12.41
C THR A 164 -6.13 7.01 -11.50
N ALA A 165 -6.53 6.75 -10.27
CA ALA A 165 -6.87 7.78 -9.28
C ALA A 165 -5.64 8.65 -8.94
N GLN A 166 -4.46 8.04 -8.78
CA GLN A 166 -3.20 8.73 -8.56
C GLN A 166 -2.87 9.69 -9.73
N GLN A 167 -3.01 9.23 -10.96
CA GLN A 167 -2.77 10.06 -12.14
C GLN A 167 -3.75 11.24 -12.21
N ARG A 168 -5.02 11.03 -11.87
CA ARG A 168 -6.03 12.11 -11.81
C ARG A 168 -5.65 13.13 -10.71
N LYS A 169 -5.20 12.67 -9.55
CA LYS A 169 -4.72 13.54 -8.46
C LYS A 169 -3.54 14.39 -8.90
N ALA A 170 -2.54 13.79 -9.53
CA ALA A 170 -1.37 14.49 -10.05
C ALA A 170 -1.73 15.57 -11.10
N ARG A 171 -2.68 15.28 -12.00
CA ARG A 171 -3.16 16.27 -12.99
C ARG A 171 -3.85 17.45 -12.31
N ARG A 172 -4.69 17.20 -11.29
CA ARG A 172 -5.38 18.25 -10.53
C ARG A 172 -4.39 19.15 -9.78
N GLN A 173 -3.37 18.58 -9.15
CA GLN A 173 -2.34 19.37 -8.45
C GLN A 173 -1.55 20.26 -9.41
N ARG A 174 -1.16 19.73 -10.58
CA ARG A 174 -0.46 20.51 -11.61
C ARG A 174 -1.32 21.65 -12.17
N ALA A 175 -2.62 21.44 -12.34
CA ALA A 175 -3.54 22.50 -12.79
C ALA A 175 -3.62 23.62 -11.75
N ARG A 176 -3.85 23.27 -10.47
CA ARG A 176 -3.89 24.25 -9.36
C ARG A 176 -2.58 25.06 -9.25
N ALA A 177 -1.43 24.41 -9.38
CA ALA A 177 -0.14 25.08 -9.32
C ALA A 177 0.06 26.11 -10.47
N ARG A 178 -0.52 25.85 -11.64
CA ARG A 178 -0.51 26.80 -12.79
C ARG A 178 -1.40 28.00 -12.55
N ASP A 179 -2.60 27.80 -12.02
CA ASP A 179 -3.55 28.89 -11.72
C ASP A 179 -2.96 29.87 -10.71
N VAL A 180 -2.34 29.35 -9.63
CA VAL A 180 -1.67 30.19 -8.60
C VAL A 180 -0.50 30.99 -9.19
N SER A 181 0.22 30.48 -10.21
CA SER A 181 1.36 31.16 -10.81
C SER A 181 0.95 32.31 -11.75
N ILE A 182 -0.30 32.36 -12.20
CA ILE A 182 -0.81 33.41 -13.08
C ILE A 182 -1.19 34.67 -12.27
N ASP A 183 -1.65 34.53 -11.05
CA ASP A 183 -2.10 35.66 -10.19
C ASP A 183 -0.95 36.45 -9.55
N LEU A 184 0.27 35.89 -9.46
CA LEU A 184 1.41 36.55 -8.82
C LEU A 184 1.97 37.78 -9.60
N PRO A 185 2.10 37.77 -10.93
CA PRO A 185 2.68 38.92 -11.67
C PRO A 185 1.82 40.18 -11.60
N ASP A 186 0.50 40.05 -11.60
CA ASP A 186 -0.41 41.20 -11.57
C ASP A 186 -0.45 41.88 -10.20
N PHE A 187 -0.25 41.15 -9.13
CA PHE A 187 -0.20 41.71 -7.78
C PHE A 187 1.08 42.54 -7.53
N ILE A 188 2.22 42.13 -8.06
CA ILE A 188 3.49 42.82 -7.95
C ILE A 188 3.47 44.12 -8.76
N ALA A 189 2.86 44.11 -9.94
CA ALA A 189 2.71 45.31 -10.77
C ALA A 189 1.80 46.37 -10.14
N ALA A 190 0.72 45.95 -9.48
CA ALA A 190 -0.23 46.84 -8.80
C ALA A 190 0.39 47.54 -7.57
N THR A 191 1.26 46.85 -6.83
CA THR A 191 1.92 47.44 -5.64
C THR A 191 3.07 48.38 -5.99
N SER A 192 3.69 48.25 -7.17
CA SER A 192 4.78 49.13 -7.64
C SER A 192 4.27 50.53 -8.02
N ASN A 193 3.02 50.66 -8.45
CA ASN A 193 2.40 51.92 -8.84
C ASN A 193 1.88 52.76 -7.67
N LEU A 194 1.81 52.20 -6.45
CA LEU A 194 1.36 52.91 -5.24
C LEU A 194 2.48 53.64 -4.47
N ARG A 195 3.74 53.54 -4.91
CA ARG A 195 4.88 54.19 -4.22
C ARG A 195 5.37 55.50 -4.90
N LEU A 196 4.69 55.99 -5.89
CA LEU A 196 5.08 57.20 -6.63
C LEU A 196 3.99 58.32 -6.61
N ALA A 197 3.11 58.34 -5.62
CA ALA A 197 2.17 59.44 -5.40
C ALA A 197 2.39 60.11 -4.07
#